data_a4137519383f524e61f9e7fc1dd69465
#
_entry.id   a4137519383f524e61f9e7fc1dd69465
#
_cell.length_a   1.000
_cell.length_b   1.000
_cell.length_c   1.000
_cell.angle_alpha   90.00
_cell.angle_beta   90.00
_cell.angle_gamma   90.00
#
_symmetry.space_group_name_H-M   'P 1'
#
loop_
_entity.id
_entity.type
_entity.pdbx_description
1 polymer ?
#
loop_
_entity_poly.entity_id
_entity_poly.type
_entity_poly.pdbx_seq_one_letter_code
_entity_poly.pdbx_strand_id
1 'polypeptide(L)'
;MGNSQSVFTEQELNDYQELTYFTKKEILHVFKRFSQLNQDAVNQDKNAKLKRDEILELPELKVNPFKDRICQVFSSSKDGDMTFEDFLDMMSVFSDNAPKSVKVEYAFRIYDFDEDDMISSRDLKEVVDRLTGDQRLDDEDMQQLIDNIFEEADLDDDDSLSFAEFEHVISKAPDFVNSFRIRL
;
A
#
# COMPACT_ATOMS: atom_id res chain seq x y z
N MET A 1 23.56 4.11 -31.86
CA MET A 1 23.20 4.46 -30.49
C MET A 1 22.00 5.38 -30.54
N GLY A 2 20.82 4.88 -30.20
CA GLY A 2 19.63 5.69 -30.12
C GLY A 2 19.76 6.69 -29.00
N ASN A 3 19.52 7.97 -29.24
CA ASN A 3 19.22 8.92 -28.22
C ASN A 3 17.95 8.42 -27.52
N SER A 4 18.12 7.71 -26.40
CA SER A 4 17.00 7.51 -25.49
C SER A 4 16.68 8.90 -24.93
N GLN A 5 15.77 9.60 -25.59
CA GLN A 5 15.18 10.78 -24.97
C GLN A 5 14.57 10.30 -23.65
N SER A 6 15.09 10.85 -22.56
CA SER A 6 14.50 10.59 -21.24
C SER A 6 13.01 10.95 -21.31
N VAL A 7 12.15 10.04 -20.89
CA VAL A 7 10.70 10.26 -20.84
C VAL A 7 10.37 11.45 -19.94
N PHE A 8 11.20 11.68 -18.92
CA PHE A 8 11.03 12.76 -17.95
C PHE A 8 12.12 13.81 -18.13
N THR A 9 11.74 15.08 -17.92
CA THR A 9 12.69 16.18 -17.80
C THR A 9 13.49 16.03 -16.49
N GLU A 10 14.63 16.72 -16.42
CA GLU A 10 15.42 16.76 -15.18
C GLU A 10 14.64 17.34 -14.01
N GLN A 11 13.78 18.33 -14.28
CA GLN A 11 12.92 18.95 -13.27
C GLN A 11 11.88 17.94 -12.74
N GLU A 12 11.24 17.19 -13.63
CA GLU A 12 10.28 16.16 -13.23
C GLU A 12 10.93 15.10 -12.33
N LEU A 13 12.14 14.66 -12.68
CA LEU A 13 12.89 13.70 -11.88
C LEU A 13 13.29 14.26 -10.51
N ASN A 14 13.67 15.54 -10.45
CA ASN A 14 13.96 16.21 -9.19
C ASN A 14 12.72 16.26 -8.30
N ASP A 15 11.58 16.64 -8.87
CA ASP A 15 10.31 16.71 -8.15
C ASP A 15 9.90 15.34 -7.58
N TYR A 16 9.99 14.29 -8.38
CA TYR A 16 9.70 12.93 -7.92
C TYR A 16 10.69 12.45 -6.85
N GLN A 17 11.95 12.84 -6.94
CA GLN A 17 12.97 12.49 -5.94
C GLN A 17 12.66 13.16 -4.59
N GLU A 18 12.16 14.38 -4.60
CA GLU A 18 11.77 15.11 -3.39
C GLU A 18 10.50 14.54 -2.74
N LEU A 19 9.58 14.01 -3.54
CA LEU A 19 8.28 13.52 -3.09
C LEU A 19 8.27 12.05 -2.72
N THR A 20 9.35 11.31 -3.01
CA THR A 20 9.44 9.87 -2.79
C THR A 20 10.74 9.50 -2.08
N TYR A 21 10.87 8.23 -1.71
CA TYR A 21 12.10 7.69 -1.11
C TYR A 21 13.02 7.07 -2.15
N PHE A 22 12.86 7.46 -3.42
CA PHE A 22 13.62 6.93 -4.55
C PHE A 22 14.65 7.90 -5.07
N THR A 23 15.77 7.33 -5.57
CA THR A 23 16.71 8.05 -6.44
C THR A 23 16.13 8.19 -7.85
N LYS A 24 16.69 9.06 -8.66
CA LYS A 24 16.28 9.22 -10.07
C LYS A 24 16.36 7.91 -10.84
N LYS A 25 17.41 7.12 -10.62
CA LYS A 25 17.58 5.81 -11.24
C LYS A 25 16.47 4.84 -10.85
N GLU A 26 16.08 4.83 -9.58
CA GLU A 26 14.99 4.00 -9.09
C GLU A 26 13.64 4.45 -9.66
N ILE A 27 13.40 5.76 -9.78
CA ILE A 27 12.20 6.33 -10.41
C ILE A 27 12.06 5.82 -11.85
N LEU A 28 13.15 5.85 -12.62
CA LEU A 28 13.15 5.35 -14.00
C LEU A 28 12.88 3.84 -14.05
N HIS A 29 13.40 3.08 -13.09
CA HIS A 29 13.14 1.65 -12.98
C HIS A 29 11.65 1.38 -12.66
N VAL A 30 11.06 2.14 -11.75
CA VAL A 30 9.63 2.04 -11.42
C VAL A 30 8.77 2.39 -12.64
N PHE A 31 9.15 3.43 -13.40
CA PHE A 31 8.45 3.78 -14.63
C PHE A 31 8.50 2.66 -15.66
N LYS A 32 9.63 1.98 -15.79
CA LYS A 32 9.74 0.82 -16.68
C LYS A 32 8.76 -0.29 -16.27
N ARG A 33 8.67 -0.59 -14.99
CA ARG A 33 7.73 -1.59 -14.48
C ARG A 33 6.26 -1.19 -14.73
N PHE A 34 5.93 0.07 -14.50
CA PHE A 34 4.61 0.62 -14.81
C PHE A 34 4.26 0.49 -16.30
N SER A 35 5.21 0.87 -17.17
CA SER A 35 5.03 0.80 -18.61
C SER A 35 4.78 -0.62 -19.11
N GLN A 36 5.41 -1.62 -18.50
CA GLN A 36 5.23 -3.03 -18.88
C GLN A 36 3.83 -3.56 -18.60
N LEU A 37 3.06 -2.90 -17.74
CA LEU A 37 1.68 -3.30 -17.45
C LEU A 37 0.73 -2.99 -18.60
N ASN A 38 0.95 -1.90 -19.32
CA ASN A 38 0.26 -1.58 -20.56
C ASN A 38 1.14 -0.63 -21.40
N GLN A 39 2.03 -1.22 -22.18
CA GLN A 39 3.02 -0.46 -22.93
C GLN A 39 2.41 0.47 -23.98
N ASP A 40 1.34 0.04 -24.64
CA ASP A 40 0.70 0.85 -25.66
C ASP A 40 0.09 2.13 -25.09
N ALA A 41 -0.62 2.03 -23.97
CA ALA A 41 -1.21 3.19 -23.30
C ALA A 41 -0.12 4.17 -22.84
N VAL A 42 0.94 3.67 -22.21
CA VAL A 42 2.02 4.51 -21.68
C VAL A 42 2.86 5.14 -22.80
N ASN A 43 3.06 4.43 -23.92
CA ASN A 43 3.76 4.98 -25.08
C ASN A 43 2.97 6.13 -25.75
N GLN A 44 1.64 6.06 -25.72
CA GLN A 44 0.79 7.12 -26.22
C GLN A 44 0.79 8.35 -25.31
N ASP A 45 0.78 8.12 -24.00
CA ASP A 45 0.76 9.16 -22.98
C ASP A 45 1.43 8.66 -21.70
N LYS A 46 2.55 9.26 -21.31
CA LYS A 46 3.24 8.90 -20.06
C LYS A 46 2.40 9.16 -18.81
N ASN A 47 1.39 10.01 -18.92
CA ASN A 47 0.44 10.33 -17.84
C ASN A 47 -0.83 9.47 -17.94
N ALA A 48 -0.82 8.42 -18.77
CA ALA A 48 -1.96 7.52 -18.91
C ALA A 48 -2.32 6.90 -17.57
N LYS A 49 -3.62 6.78 -17.34
CA LYS A 49 -4.18 6.13 -16.17
C LYS A 49 -4.43 4.67 -16.52
N LEU A 50 -3.71 3.76 -15.88
CA LEU A 50 -3.91 2.33 -16.06
C LEU A 50 -5.05 1.85 -15.17
N LYS A 51 -5.80 0.90 -15.67
CA LYS A 51 -6.93 0.33 -14.93
C LYS A 51 -6.44 -0.57 -13.79
N ARG A 52 -7.25 -0.65 -12.75
CA ARG A 52 -6.98 -1.50 -11.59
C ARG A 52 -6.58 -2.93 -12.00
N ASP A 53 -7.28 -3.55 -12.95
CA ASP A 53 -6.99 -4.91 -13.39
C ASP A 53 -5.59 -5.03 -14.01
N GLU A 54 -5.12 -4.00 -14.69
CA GLU A 54 -3.76 -3.94 -15.23
C GLU A 54 -2.72 -3.80 -14.11
N ILE A 55 -2.99 -2.96 -13.11
CA ILE A 55 -2.13 -2.78 -11.92
C ILE A 55 -2.02 -4.09 -11.13
N LEU A 56 -3.11 -4.83 -11.00
CA LEU A 56 -3.15 -6.11 -10.28
C LEU A 56 -2.35 -7.23 -10.96
N GLU A 57 -1.91 -7.04 -12.19
CA GLU A 57 -0.98 -7.97 -12.85
C GLU A 57 0.45 -7.87 -12.30
N LEU A 58 0.78 -6.82 -11.55
CA LEU A 58 2.07 -6.72 -10.87
C LEU A 58 2.23 -7.93 -9.93
N PRO A 59 3.32 -8.73 -10.08
CA PRO A 59 3.45 -9.99 -9.32
C PRO A 59 3.32 -9.84 -7.81
N GLU A 60 3.86 -8.76 -7.25
CA GLU A 60 3.84 -8.49 -5.82
C GLU A 60 2.43 -8.17 -5.30
N LEU A 61 1.60 -7.54 -6.13
CA LEU A 61 0.21 -7.25 -5.80
C LEU A 61 -0.68 -8.47 -6.00
N LYS A 62 -0.43 -9.24 -7.06
CA LYS A 62 -1.24 -10.40 -7.43
C LYS A 62 -1.39 -11.40 -6.28
N VAL A 63 -0.34 -11.57 -5.48
CA VAL A 63 -0.29 -12.49 -4.34
C VAL A 63 -0.63 -11.82 -3.00
N ASN A 64 -0.87 -10.52 -2.99
CA ASN A 64 -1.14 -9.77 -1.76
C ASN A 64 -2.63 -9.87 -1.40
N PRO A 65 -2.97 -10.31 -0.18
CA PRO A 65 -4.38 -10.43 0.23
C PRO A 65 -5.11 -9.10 0.34
N PHE A 66 -4.39 -7.97 0.36
CA PHE A 66 -4.96 -6.62 0.43
C PHE A 66 -4.88 -5.85 -0.89
N LYS A 67 -4.64 -6.53 -2.00
CA LYS A 67 -4.40 -5.92 -3.32
C LYS A 67 -5.47 -4.92 -3.75
N ASP A 68 -6.73 -5.24 -3.49
CA ASP A 68 -7.88 -4.36 -3.78
C ASP A 68 -7.82 -3.07 -2.95
N ARG A 69 -7.52 -3.20 -1.67
CA ARG A 69 -7.41 -2.03 -0.77
C ARG A 69 -6.18 -1.19 -1.10
N ILE A 70 -5.07 -1.82 -1.44
CA ILE A 70 -3.86 -1.10 -1.85
C ILE A 70 -4.16 -0.23 -3.07
N CYS A 71 -4.79 -0.78 -4.10
CA CYS A 71 -5.19 -0.01 -5.28
C CYS A 71 -6.15 1.13 -4.91
N GLN A 72 -7.13 0.86 -4.05
CA GLN A 72 -8.10 1.87 -3.61
C GLN A 72 -7.45 3.04 -2.87
N VAL A 73 -6.53 2.73 -1.94
CA VAL A 73 -5.88 3.74 -1.10
C VAL A 73 -4.94 4.64 -1.90
N PHE A 74 -4.17 4.06 -2.83
CA PHE A 74 -3.19 4.83 -3.62
C PHE A 74 -3.78 5.48 -4.87
N SER A 75 -4.97 5.10 -5.28
CA SER A 75 -5.64 5.71 -6.45
C SER A 75 -6.11 7.13 -6.14
N SER A 76 -5.59 8.11 -6.84
CA SER A 76 -6.03 9.52 -6.69
C SER A 76 -7.47 9.73 -7.14
N SER A 77 -7.97 8.89 -8.05
CA SER A 77 -9.35 8.92 -8.54
C SER A 77 -10.32 8.07 -7.71
N LYS A 78 -9.82 7.35 -6.70
CA LYS A 78 -10.63 6.51 -5.79
C LYS A 78 -11.34 5.32 -6.44
N ASP A 79 -10.99 4.98 -7.68
CA ASP A 79 -11.57 3.85 -8.44
C ASP A 79 -10.62 2.65 -8.56
N GLY A 80 -9.44 2.76 -7.99
CA GLY A 80 -8.40 1.73 -8.08
C GLY A 80 -7.48 1.87 -9.28
N ASP A 81 -7.83 2.73 -10.24
CA ASP A 81 -6.99 3.04 -11.39
C ASP A 81 -5.84 3.96 -10.97
N MET A 82 -4.70 3.85 -11.64
CA MET A 82 -3.48 4.59 -11.23
C MET A 82 -2.82 5.30 -12.41
N THR A 83 -2.45 6.55 -12.16
CA THR A 83 -1.43 7.24 -12.95
C THR A 83 -0.04 6.74 -12.53
N PHE A 84 0.99 7.12 -13.28
CA PHE A 84 2.36 6.81 -12.86
C PHE A 84 2.68 7.40 -11.48
N GLU A 85 2.22 8.61 -11.19
CA GLU A 85 2.42 9.25 -9.89
C GLU A 85 1.82 8.43 -8.75
N ASP A 86 0.58 7.93 -8.91
CA ASP A 86 -0.06 7.06 -7.94
C ASP A 86 0.75 5.77 -7.73
N PHE A 87 1.19 5.16 -8.83
CA PHE A 87 2.00 3.94 -8.81
C PHE A 87 3.36 4.17 -8.15
N LEU A 88 3.99 5.30 -8.44
CA LEU A 88 5.28 5.68 -7.85
C LEU A 88 5.16 5.87 -6.33
N ASP A 89 4.11 6.54 -5.87
CA ASP A 89 3.83 6.71 -4.44
C ASP A 89 3.63 5.37 -3.75
N MET A 90 2.85 4.48 -4.35
CA MET A 90 2.65 3.13 -3.83
C MET A 90 3.97 2.38 -3.68
N MET A 91 4.77 2.34 -4.73
CA MET A 91 6.06 1.65 -4.72
C MET A 91 7.03 2.29 -3.71
N SER A 92 6.98 3.61 -3.55
CA SER A 92 7.80 4.34 -2.58
C SER A 92 7.46 3.96 -1.14
N VAL A 93 6.17 3.91 -0.79
CA VAL A 93 5.72 3.52 0.56
C VAL A 93 6.13 2.09 0.90
N PHE A 94 6.03 1.18 -0.07
CA PHE A 94 6.42 -0.22 0.12
C PHE A 94 7.92 -0.48 -0.02
N SER A 95 8.71 0.52 -0.41
CA SER A 95 10.16 0.38 -0.55
C SER A 95 10.86 0.22 0.79
N ASP A 96 12.06 -0.38 0.76
CA ASP A 96 12.89 -0.52 1.97
C ASP A 96 13.32 0.83 2.54
N ASN A 97 13.34 1.89 1.72
CA ASN A 97 13.77 3.24 2.11
C ASN A 97 12.69 4.03 2.85
N ALA A 98 11.43 3.64 2.75
CA ALA A 98 10.35 4.33 3.43
C ALA A 98 10.43 4.09 4.95
N PRO A 99 10.30 5.14 5.78
CA PRO A 99 10.32 4.99 7.23
C PRO A 99 9.13 4.16 7.73
N LYS A 100 9.32 3.49 8.87
CA LYS A 100 8.27 2.71 9.53
C LYS A 100 6.99 3.54 9.76
N SER A 101 7.13 4.79 10.15
CA SER A 101 5.99 5.69 10.40
C SER A 101 5.08 5.86 9.18
N VAL A 102 5.66 5.97 7.98
CA VAL A 102 4.91 6.06 6.73
C VAL A 102 4.20 4.75 6.43
N LYS A 103 4.87 3.63 6.61
CA LYS A 103 4.28 2.30 6.40
C LYS A 103 3.10 2.04 7.34
N VAL A 104 3.21 2.45 8.60
CA VAL A 104 2.13 2.33 9.59
C VAL A 104 0.92 3.18 9.20
N GLU A 105 1.14 4.41 8.73
CA GLU A 105 0.06 5.29 8.27
C GLU A 105 -0.73 4.66 7.12
N TYR A 106 -0.05 4.13 6.12
CA TYR A 106 -0.71 3.49 4.98
C TYR A 106 -1.34 2.14 5.34
N ALA A 107 -0.72 1.38 6.24
CA ALA A 107 -1.33 0.16 6.77
C ALA A 107 -2.68 0.46 7.45
N PHE A 108 -2.73 1.52 8.23
CA PHE A 108 -3.97 1.97 8.86
C PHE A 108 -5.06 2.26 7.82
N ARG A 109 -4.73 3.00 6.78
CA ARG A 109 -5.65 3.30 5.68
C ARG A 109 -6.12 2.05 4.92
N ILE A 110 -5.20 1.10 4.70
CA ILE A 110 -5.52 -0.16 4.00
C ILE A 110 -6.46 -1.02 4.84
N TYR A 111 -6.27 -1.06 6.15
CA TYR A 111 -7.06 -1.87 7.07
C TYR A 111 -8.37 -1.20 7.49
N ASP A 112 -8.53 0.07 7.24
CA ASP A 112 -9.78 0.83 7.48
C ASP A 112 -10.72 0.62 6.29
N PHE A 113 -11.46 -0.49 6.30
CA PHE A 113 -12.28 -0.92 5.15
C PHE A 113 -13.47 -0.01 4.87
N ASP A 114 -14.04 0.60 5.89
CA ASP A 114 -15.18 1.51 5.75
C ASP A 114 -14.78 3.00 5.67
N GLU A 115 -13.49 3.29 5.73
CA GLU A 115 -12.91 4.63 5.58
C GLU A 115 -13.48 5.65 6.58
N ASP A 116 -13.71 5.23 7.81
CA ASP A 116 -14.20 6.09 8.90
C ASP A 116 -13.10 6.65 9.81
N ASP A 117 -11.83 6.45 9.45
CA ASP A 117 -10.64 6.85 10.20
C ASP A 117 -10.48 6.14 11.56
N MET A 118 -11.11 4.99 11.70
CA MET A 118 -11.02 4.13 12.87
C MET A 118 -10.90 2.67 12.41
N ILE A 119 -10.21 1.84 13.18
CA ILE A 119 -10.17 0.39 12.94
C ILE A 119 -11.07 -0.29 13.97
N SER A 120 -12.24 -0.70 13.50
CA SER A 120 -13.24 -1.40 14.30
C SER A 120 -12.90 -2.89 14.45
N SER A 121 -13.66 -3.59 15.30
CA SER A 121 -13.58 -5.05 15.40
C SER A 121 -13.89 -5.73 14.08
N ARG A 122 -14.81 -5.16 13.29
CA ARG A 122 -15.17 -5.65 11.96
C ARG A 122 -13.99 -5.54 10.99
N ASP A 123 -13.28 -4.41 11.00
CA ASP A 123 -12.06 -4.22 10.20
C ASP A 123 -10.99 -5.24 10.57
N LEU A 124 -10.75 -5.45 11.87
CA LEU A 124 -9.77 -6.41 12.35
C LEU A 124 -10.11 -7.84 11.96
N LYS A 125 -11.38 -8.23 12.01
CA LYS A 125 -11.83 -9.55 11.57
C LYS A 125 -11.54 -9.77 10.10
N GLU A 126 -11.79 -8.77 9.25
CA GLU A 126 -11.49 -8.81 7.83
C GLU A 126 -9.98 -8.93 7.58
N VAL A 127 -9.16 -8.18 8.33
CA VAL A 127 -7.69 -8.27 8.24
C VAL A 127 -7.21 -9.69 8.56
N VAL A 128 -7.69 -10.26 9.66
CA VAL A 128 -7.29 -11.61 10.10
C VAL A 128 -7.77 -12.67 9.10
N ASP A 129 -9.00 -12.56 8.60
CA ASP A 129 -9.54 -13.48 7.59
C ASP A 129 -8.69 -13.48 6.32
N ARG A 130 -8.30 -12.31 5.85
CA ARG A 130 -7.44 -12.18 4.66
C ARG A 130 -6.04 -12.75 4.87
N LEU A 131 -5.46 -12.56 6.06
CA LEU A 131 -4.13 -13.05 6.40
C LEU A 131 -4.09 -14.55 6.61
N THR A 132 -5.17 -15.14 7.11
CA THR A 132 -5.25 -16.58 7.38
C THR A 132 -5.67 -17.40 6.16
N GLY A 133 -6.32 -16.78 5.18
CA GLY A 133 -6.72 -17.43 3.93
C GLY A 133 -7.56 -18.70 4.16
N ASP A 134 -7.06 -19.83 3.70
CA ASP A 134 -7.75 -21.13 3.83
C ASP A 134 -7.71 -21.71 5.26
N GLN A 135 -6.85 -21.16 6.12
CA GLN A 135 -6.70 -21.58 7.52
C GLN A 135 -7.44 -20.63 8.46
N ARG A 136 -8.65 -20.28 8.11
CA ARG A 136 -9.46 -19.36 8.90
C ARG A 136 -9.66 -19.83 10.33
N LEU A 137 -9.60 -18.87 11.26
CA LEU A 137 -9.95 -19.09 12.64
C LEU A 137 -11.47 -19.32 12.77
N ASP A 138 -11.87 -20.19 13.69
CA ASP A 138 -13.30 -20.28 14.04
C ASP A 138 -13.75 -18.98 14.76
N ASP A 139 -15.06 -18.81 14.93
CA ASP A 139 -15.63 -17.59 15.49
C ASP A 139 -15.14 -17.33 16.92
N GLU A 140 -14.95 -18.37 17.70
CA GLU A 140 -14.49 -18.25 19.10
C GLU A 140 -13.03 -17.80 19.15
N ASP A 141 -12.15 -18.42 18.38
CA ASP A 141 -10.73 -18.05 18.30
C ASP A 141 -10.57 -16.64 17.72
N MET A 142 -11.34 -16.28 16.72
CA MET A 142 -11.36 -14.95 16.14
C MET A 142 -11.75 -13.89 17.18
N GLN A 143 -12.82 -14.13 17.92
CA GLN A 143 -13.29 -13.20 18.95
C GLN A 143 -12.24 -13.05 20.05
N GLN A 144 -11.62 -14.14 20.48
CA GLN A 144 -10.56 -14.11 21.47
C GLN A 144 -9.36 -13.28 21.02
N LEU A 145 -8.94 -13.43 19.76
CA LEU A 145 -7.86 -12.65 19.19
C LEU A 145 -8.19 -11.16 19.15
N ILE A 146 -9.40 -10.81 18.69
CA ILE A 146 -9.86 -9.43 18.60
C ILE A 146 -9.92 -8.79 19.99
N ASP A 147 -10.49 -9.50 20.98
CA ASP A 147 -10.58 -9.03 22.36
C ASP A 147 -9.18 -8.76 22.93
N ASN A 148 -8.21 -9.62 22.69
CA ASN A 148 -6.83 -9.44 23.14
C ASN A 148 -6.18 -8.20 22.53
N ILE A 149 -6.43 -7.95 21.23
CA ILE A 149 -5.90 -6.77 20.54
C ILE A 149 -6.46 -5.49 21.15
N PHE A 150 -7.78 -5.43 21.38
CA PHE A 150 -8.41 -4.26 21.99
C PHE A 150 -7.98 -4.06 23.44
N GLU A 151 -7.84 -5.12 24.21
CA GLU A 151 -7.38 -5.03 25.59
C GLU A 151 -5.98 -4.40 25.68
N GLU A 152 -5.10 -4.71 24.74
CA GLU A 152 -3.74 -4.13 24.69
C GLU A 152 -3.72 -2.70 24.15
N ALA A 153 -4.60 -2.36 23.24
CA ALA A 153 -4.45 -1.23 22.33
C ALA A 153 -5.49 -0.12 22.51
N ASP A 154 -6.69 -0.47 22.97
CA ASP A 154 -7.79 0.46 23.08
C ASP A 154 -7.71 1.23 24.41
N LEU A 155 -6.94 2.31 24.40
CA LEU A 155 -6.69 3.13 25.58
C LEU A 155 -7.91 3.95 26.03
N ASP A 156 -8.83 4.24 25.10
CA ASP A 156 -10.05 5.02 25.40
C ASP A 156 -11.32 4.17 25.48
N ASP A 157 -11.21 2.85 25.31
CA ASP A 157 -12.26 1.86 25.57
C ASP A 157 -13.51 2.05 24.72
N ASP A 158 -13.34 2.48 23.46
CA ASP A 158 -14.44 2.78 22.53
C ASP A 158 -14.71 1.67 21.49
N ASP A 159 -14.09 0.49 21.65
CA ASP A 159 -14.19 -0.67 20.76
C ASP A 159 -13.71 -0.41 19.32
N SER A 160 -12.87 0.61 19.13
CA SER A 160 -12.25 0.96 17.85
C SER A 160 -10.84 1.49 18.09
N LEU A 161 -9.93 1.21 17.18
CA LEU A 161 -8.57 1.74 17.27
C LEU A 161 -8.46 3.06 16.50
N SER A 162 -8.06 4.11 17.20
CA SER A 162 -7.57 5.33 16.56
C SER A 162 -6.21 5.06 15.89
N PHE A 163 -5.75 5.99 15.07
CA PHE A 163 -4.40 5.87 14.48
C PHE A 163 -3.31 5.73 15.55
N ALA A 164 -3.38 6.52 16.63
CA ALA A 164 -2.39 6.47 17.70
C ALA A 164 -2.39 5.11 18.42
N GLU A 165 -3.55 4.53 18.65
CA GLU A 165 -3.69 3.20 19.28
C GLU A 165 -3.18 2.10 18.33
N PHE A 166 -3.51 2.19 17.05
CA PHE A 166 -3.01 1.27 16.03
C PHE A 166 -1.47 1.34 15.93
N GLU A 167 -0.92 2.55 15.88
CA GLU A 167 0.53 2.76 15.85
C GLU A 167 1.20 2.13 17.07
N HIS A 168 0.60 2.25 18.24
CA HIS A 168 1.08 1.64 19.47
C HIS A 168 1.13 0.11 19.39
N VAL A 169 0.08 -0.53 18.85
CA VAL A 169 0.05 -1.99 18.63
C VAL A 169 1.15 -2.42 17.67
N ILE A 170 1.25 -1.73 16.54
CA ILE A 170 2.22 -2.06 15.50
C ILE A 170 3.67 -1.83 15.97
N SER A 171 3.90 -0.87 16.87
CA SER A 171 5.24 -0.62 17.42
C SER A 171 5.78 -1.81 18.19
N LYS A 172 4.90 -2.68 18.70
CA LYS A 172 5.27 -3.91 19.43
C LYS A 172 5.41 -5.12 18.49
N ALA A 173 5.17 -4.97 17.19
CA ALA A 173 5.28 -6.03 16.21
C ALA A 173 6.59 -5.85 15.39
N PRO A 174 7.70 -6.52 15.77
CA PRO A 174 9.01 -6.25 15.17
C PRO A 174 9.08 -6.63 13.68
N ASP A 175 8.25 -7.56 13.24
CA ASP A 175 8.27 -8.07 11.86
C ASP A 175 7.36 -7.27 10.91
N PHE A 176 6.65 -6.26 11.40
CA PHE A 176 5.71 -5.49 10.58
C PHE A 176 6.38 -4.87 9.35
N VAL A 177 7.51 -4.18 9.54
CA VAL A 177 8.23 -3.50 8.45
C VAL A 177 8.67 -4.51 7.39
N ASN A 178 9.09 -5.71 7.80
CA ASN A 178 9.54 -6.75 6.88
C ASN A 178 8.40 -7.33 6.05
N SER A 179 7.20 -7.39 6.60
CA SER A 179 6.00 -7.88 5.88
C SER A 179 5.35 -6.82 5.00
N PHE A 180 5.55 -5.53 5.31
CA PHE A 180 4.93 -4.39 4.62
C PHE A 180 5.93 -3.73 3.66
N ARG A 181 6.38 -4.51 2.66
CA ARG A 181 7.32 -4.02 1.65
C ARG A 181 7.16 -4.75 0.32
N ILE A 182 7.54 -4.05 -0.75
CA ILE A 182 7.69 -4.60 -2.10
C ILE A 182 9.13 -4.34 -2.53
N ARG A 183 9.83 -5.38 -2.94
CA ARG A 183 11.19 -5.25 -3.48
C ARG A 183 11.13 -4.92 -4.97
N LEU A 184 11.95 -3.96 -5.37
CA LEU A 184 12.12 -3.60 -6.78
C LEU A 184 13.00 -4.61 -7.51
#